data_44350e9e72086db9d6898553fae683e4
#
_entry.id   44350e9e72086db9d6898553fae683e4
#
_cell.length_a   1.000
_cell.length_b   1.000
_cell.length_c   1.000
_cell.angle_alpha   90.00
_cell.angle_beta   90.00
_cell.angle_gamma   90.00
#
_symmetry.space_group_name_H-M   'P 1'
#
loop_
_entity.id
_entity.type
_entity.pdbx_description
1 polymer ?
#
loop_
_entity_poly.entity_id
_entity_poly.type
_entity_poly.pdbx_seq_one_letter_code
_entity_poly.pdbx_strand_id
1 'polypeptide(L)'
;STRIKAVLIDQENKPIAQGNHTWENQLVDGLWTYSIEAIWSGLQDCYADLRSNVKNLYGIEIENLAAIGVSAMMHGYMPFNAKEEILVPFRTWRNTNTGRAAAALSDLFVYNIPLRWSISHLYQAILDNEAHVKDIDFLTTLAGYVHWQLTGEKVLGIGDASGMLPIDPTTHNYSAEMVAKFDKLIAPNQYNWTLQDILPKVLSAGESAGVLTPEGSKKLDASGHLKAGIPVCPPEGDAGTGMVATNAVKQRTGNVSAGTSSFSMIVLEKELSKPYEMIDMVTTPDGSLVAMVHCNNCTSDLNAWVNLFKEYQELLGIPIDMNEIYSKLYNIALTGDADCGGLLSYNYISGEPVTGLAEGRPLFVRSANDKFNLANFMRSHLYASVGVLKICLLYTSDAADEARSV
;
A
#
# COMPACT_ATOMS: atom_id res chain seq x y z
N SER A 1 1.05 3.84 -6.88
CA SER A 1 2.51 3.95 -6.97
C SER A 1 2.91 4.60 -8.28
N THR A 2 3.84 5.56 -8.24
CA THR A 2 4.29 6.31 -9.43
C THR A 2 5.75 6.00 -9.78
N ARG A 3 6.37 5.07 -9.04
CA ARG A 3 7.79 4.74 -9.22
C ARG A 3 8.06 3.30 -8.85
N ILE A 4 8.89 2.62 -9.64
CA ILE A 4 9.61 1.41 -9.27
C ILE A 4 10.99 1.83 -8.79
N LYS A 5 11.43 1.29 -7.66
CA LYS A 5 12.72 1.63 -7.06
C LYS A 5 13.44 0.35 -6.65
N ALA A 6 14.69 0.22 -7.06
CA ALA A 6 15.62 -0.79 -6.58
C ALA A 6 16.65 -0.14 -5.67
N VAL A 7 16.96 -0.78 -4.54
CA VAL A 7 17.97 -0.30 -3.59
C VAL A 7 18.93 -1.44 -3.30
N LEU A 8 20.20 -1.23 -3.58
CA LEU A 8 21.27 -2.14 -3.17
C LEU A 8 21.79 -1.69 -1.80
N ILE A 9 21.82 -2.62 -0.85
CA ILE A 9 22.33 -2.40 0.50
C ILE A 9 23.59 -3.24 0.75
N ASP A 10 24.47 -2.76 1.61
CA ASP A 10 25.61 -3.52 2.10
C ASP A 10 25.25 -4.45 3.28
N GLN A 11 26.22 -5.14 3.85
CA GLN A 11 26.04 -6.03 4.98
C GLN A 11 25.65 -5.33 6.30
N GLU A 12 25.83 -4.00 6.39
CA GLU A 12 25.35 -3.14 7.47
C GLU A 12 23.97 -2.55 7.20
N ASN A 13 23.27 -3.00 6.14
CA ASN A 13 21.98 -2.50 5.67
C ASN A 13 21.98 -1.02 5.22
N LYS A 14 23.15 -0.51 4.80
CA LYS A 14 23.23 0.86 4.27
C LYS A 14 23.00 0.87 2.76
N PRO A 15 22.18 1.78 2.25
CA PRO A 15 22.04 1.95 0.80
C PRO A 15 23.36 2.38 0.16
N ILE A 16 23.82 1.62 -0.83
CA ILE A 16 25.06 1.89 -1.56
C ILE A 16 24.83 2.24 -3.03
N ALA A 17 23.71 1.82 -3.61
CA ALA A 17 23.28 2.24 -4.93
C ALA A 17 21.76 2.10 -5.06
N GLN A 18 21.18 2.75 -6.06
CA GLN A 18 19.75 2.67 -6.36
C GLN A 18 19.52 2.74 -7.87
N GLY A 19 18.39 2.15 -8.29
CA GLY A 19 17.81 2.30 -9.61
C GLY A 19 16.38 2.76 -9.50
N ASN A 20 15.89 3.43 -10.53
CA ASN A 20 14.55 4.01 -10.55
C ASN A 20 13.93 3.85 -11.93
N HIS A 21 12.60 3.69 -11.94
CA HIS A 21 11.77 3.81 -13.12
C HIS A 21 10.48 4.55 -12.73
N THR A 22 10.11 5.55 -13.52
CA THR A 22 8.85 6.28 -13.30
C THR A 22 7.77 5.69 -14.20
N TRP A 23 6.62 5.37 -13.63
CA TRP A 23 5.48 4.86 -14.35
C TRP A 23 4.17 5.44 -13.82
N GLU A 24 3.07 5.24 -14.53
CA GLU A 24 1.76 5.75 -14.13
C GLU A 24 0.70 4.66 -14.18
N ASN A 25 -0.20 4.71 -13.20
CA ASN A 25 -1.39 3.88 -13.16
C ASN A 25 -2.34 4.33 -14.28
N GLN A 26 -2.77 3.40 -15.11
CA GLN A 26 -3.63 3.66 -16.27
C GLN A 26 -5.10 3.40 -15.91
N LEU A 27 -5.98 4.26 -16.39
CA LEU A 27 -7.42 4.04 -16.33
C LEU A 27 -7.87 3.48 -17.70
N VAL A 28 -8.17 2.19 -17.74
CA VAL A 28 -8.60 1.49 -18.95
C VAL A 28 -9.99 0.90 -18.70
N ASP A 29 -10.97 1.25 -19.52
CA ASP A 29 -12.36 0.80 -19.41
C ASP A 29 -12.95 0.98 -17.97
N GLY A 30 -12.58 2.07 -17.31
CA GLY A 30 -13.04 2.39 -15.95
C GLY A 30 -12.29 1.65 -14.84
N LEU A 31 -11.24 0.90 -15.14
CA LEU A 31 -10.42 0.17 -14.19
C LEU A 31 -9.00 0.73 -14.11
N TRP A 32 -8.53 0.98 -12.90
CA TRP A 32 -7.13 1.34 -12.65
C TRP A 32 -6.25 0.10 -12.73
N THR A 33 -5.30 0.11 -13.67
CA THR A 33 -4.46 -1.05 -14.00
C THR A 33 -3.02 -0.67 -14.33
N TYR A 34 -2.16 -1.68 -14.38
CA TYR A 34 -0.87 -1.71 -15.05
C TYR A 34 -0.84 -2.96 -15.95
N SER A 35 -0.38 -2.83 -17.18
CA SER A 35 -0.21 -4.01 -18.04
C SER A 35 0.98 -4.87 -17.59
N ILE A 36 0.95 -6.15 -17.90
CA ILE A 36 2.05 -7.08 -17.62
C ILE A 36 3.35 -6.62 -18.28
N GLU A 37 3.26 -6.08 -19.49
CA GLU A 37 4.40 -5.53 -20.23
C GLU A 37 4.98 -4.31 -19.51
N ALA A 38 4.14 -3.41 -18.99
CA ALA A 38 4.59 -2.24 -18.24
C ALA A 38 5.26 -2.64 -16.93
N ILE A 39 4.77 -3.68 -16.25
CA ILE A 39 5.38 -4.21 -15.02
C ILE A 39 6.80 -4.69 -15.32
N TRP A 40 6.98 -5.53 -16.34
CA TRP A 40 8.29 -6.11 -16.63
C TRP A 40 9.26 -5.12 -17.27
N SER A 41 8.82 -4.30 -18.20
CA SER A 41 9.67 -3.25 -18.77
C SER A 41 10.16 -2.28 -17.70
N GLY A 42 9.27 -1.91 -16.76
CA GLY A 42 9.64 -1.04 -15.65
C GLY A 42 10.62 -1.68 -14.66
N LEU A 43 10.46 -2.96 -14.33
CA LEU A 43 11.40 -3.70 -13.48
C LEU A 43 12.76 -3.86 -14.14
N GLN A 44 12.81 -4.20 -15.43
CA GLN A 44 14.04 -4.32 -16.20
C GLN A 44 14.80 -3.00 -16.30
N ASP A 45 14.08 -1.91 -16.59
CA ASP A 45 14.67 -0.58 -16.68
C ASP A 45 15.21 -0.12 -15.31
N CYS A 46 14.44 -0.33 -14.24
CA CYS A 46 14.87 -0.03 -12.88
C CYS A 46 16.12 -0.83 -12.47
N TYR A 47 16.18 -2.12 -12.81
CA TYR A 47 17.34 -2.95 -12.52
C TYR A 47 18.57 -2.53 -13.38
N ALA A 48 18.36 -2.20 -14.65
CA ALA A 48 19.41 -1.71 -15.53
C ALA A 48 20.00 -0.38 -15.03
N ASP A 49 19.15 0.53 -14.53
CA ASP A 49 19.60 1.78 -13.89
C ASP A 49 20.43 1.49 -12.63
N LEU A 50 19.96 0.60 -11.74
CA LEU A 50 20.73 0.16 -10.57
C LEU A 50 22.10 -0.38 -10.98
N ARG A 51 22.14 -1.29 -11.96
CA ARG A 51 23.39 -1.92 -12.43
C ARG A 51 24.35 -0.88 -13.00
N SER A 52 23.84 0.07 -13.81
CA SER A 52 24.61 1.17 -14.36
C SER A 52 25.22 2.03 -13.25
N ASN A 53 24.45 2.37 -12.23
CA ASN A 53 24.91 3.16 -11.10
C ASN A 53 25.98 2.44 -10.28
N VAL A 54 25.84 1.13 -10.05
CA VAL A 54 26.88 0.30 -9.40
C VAL A 54 28.16 0.29 -10.22
N LYS A 55 28.06 0.11 -11.53
CA LYS A 55 29.23 0.12 -12.41
C LYS A 55 29.94 1.48 -12.41
N ASN A 56 29.18 2.57 -12.44
CA ASN A 56 29.73 3.93 -12.42
C ASN A 56 30.40 4.27 -11.07
N LEU A 57 29.81 3.85 -9.95
CA LEU A 57 30.30 4.17 -8.61
C LEU A 57 31.47 3.27 -8.18
N TYR A 58 31.43 1.98 -8.54
CA TYR A 58 32.34 0.96 -7.99
C TYR A 58 33.15 0.22 -9.05
N GLY A 59 32.88 0.38 -10.33
CA GLY A 59 33.56 -0.30 -11.41
C GLY A 59 33.26 -1.81 -11.52
N ILE A 60 32.19 -2.29 -10.84
CA ILE A 60 31.80 -3.71 -10.79
C ILE A 60 30.48 -3.95 -11.52
N GLU A 61 30.33 -5.17 -12.09
CA GLU A 61 29.04 -5.68 -12.55
C GLU A 61 28.35 -6.44 -11.41
N ILE A 62 27.01 -6.33 -11.33
CA ILE A 62 26.22 -7.14 -10.41
C ILE A 62 26.05 -8.52 -11.03
N GLU A 63 26.78 -9.50 -10.51
CA GLU A 63 26.64 -10.90 -10.92
C GLU A 63 25.90 -11.75 -9.88
N ASN A 64 26.04 -11.41 -8.60
CA ASN A 64 25.46 -12.14 -7.49
C ASN A 64 25.06 -11.20 -6.37
N LEU A 65 24.05 -11.59 -5.60
CA LEU A 65 23.52 -10.88 -4.44
C LEU A 65 23.36 -11.88 -3.28
N ALA A 66 23.43 -11.40 -2.06
CA ALA A 66 23.17 -12.23 -0.87
C ALA A 66 21.69 -12.66 -0.79
N ALA A 67 20.78 -11.76 -1.16
CA ALA A 67 19.35 -12.02 -1.28
C ALA A 67 18.66 -10.96 -2.13
N ILE A 68 17.43 -11.26 -2.58
CA ILE A 68 16.52 -10.32 -3.25
C ILE A 68 15.22 -10.26 -2.45
N GLY A 69 14.70 -9.07 -2.18
CA GLY A 69 13.37 -8.83 -1.63
C GLY A 69 12.49 -8.09 -2.63
N VAL A 70 11.23 -8.49 -2.73
CA VAL A 70 10.21 -7.84 -3.55
C VAL A 70 9.19 -7.21 -2.64
N SER A 71 8.96 -5.91 -2.80
CA SER A 71 7.88 -5.17 -2.13
C SER A 71 7.08 -4.43 -3.18
N ALA A 72 5.75 -4.54 -3.15
CA ALA A 72 4.88 -3.83 -4.08
C ALA A 72 3.63 -3.30 -3.38
N MET A 73 2.79 -2.57 -4.12
CA MET A 73 1.51 -2.12 -3.59
C MET A 73 0.68 -3.30 -3.09
N MET A 74 0.16 -3.18 -1.89
CA MET A 74 -0.75 -4.17 -1.31
C MET A 74 -2.05 -4.28 -2.09
N HIS A 75 -2.77 -5.37 -1.84
CA HIS A 75 -4.11 -5.63 -2.38
C HIS A 75 -4.10 -5.84 -3.90
N GLY A 76 -5.28 -5.72 -4.48
CA GLY A 76 -5.48 -5.87 -5.91
C GLY A 76 -5.89 -7.30 -6.29
N TYR A 77 -6.07 -7.52 -7.59
CA TYR A 77 -6.67 -8.74 -8.11
C TYR A 77 -5.96 -9.15 -9.38
N MET A 78 -5.20 -10.22 -9.31
CA MET A 78 -4.46 -10.83 -10.43
C MET A 78 -4.79 -12.33 -10.50
N PRO A 79 -5.90 -12.72 -11.15
CA PRO A 79 -6.27 -14.12 -11.34
C PRO A 79 -5.59 -14.73 -12.56
N PHE A 80 -5.10 -15.94 -12.43
CA PHE A 80 -4.45 -16.71 -13.47
C PHE A 80 -5.15 -18.05 -13.67
N ASN A 81 -5.12 -18.57 -14.92
CA ASN A 81 -5.60 -19.91 -15.23
C ASN A 81 -4.50 -20.98 -15.05
N ALA A 82 -4.85 -22.24 -15.24
CA ALA A 82 -3.91 -23.37 -15.14
C ALA A 82 -2.76 -23.34 -16.20
N LYS A 83 -2.85 -22.47 -17.19
CA LYS A 83 -1.78 -22.22 -18.16
C LYS A 83 -0.90 -21.03 -17.77
N GLU A 84 -1.12 -20.47 -16.58
CA GLU A 84 -0.39 -19.31 -16.07
C GLU A 84 -0.65 -18.01 -16.86
N GLU A 85 -1.76 -17.94 -17.58
CA GLU A 85 -2.20 -16.74 -18.29
C GLU A 85 -3.09 -15.88 -17.36
N ILE A 86 -2.87 -14.57 -17.35
CA ILE A 86 -3.75 -13.66 -16.60
C ILE A 86 -5.13 -13.61 -17.26
N LEU A 87 -6.17 -13.81 -16.47
CA LEU A 87 -7.54 -13.96 -16.98
C LEU A 87 -8.23 -12.63 -17.27
N VAL A 88 -7.89 -11.59 -16.52
CA VAL A 88 -8.40 -10.22 -16.68
C VAL A 88 -7.29 -9.23 -16.38
N PRO A 89 -7.39 -7.96 -16.83
CA PRO A 89 -6.42 -6.93 -16.47
C PRO A 89 -6.24 -6.80 -14.96
N PHE A 90 -5.02 -6.58 -14.51
CA PHE A 90 -4.72 -6.36 -13.10
C PHE A 90 -5.57 -5.22 -12.53
N ARG A 91 -6.38 -5.49 -11.50
CA ARG A 91 -7.17 -4.49 -10.77
C ARG A 91 -6.36 -4.03 -9.58
N THR A 92 -5.89 -2.78 -9.59
CA THR A 92 -5.09 -2.23 -8.49
C THR A 92 -5.96 -1.85 -7.29
N TRP A 93 -5.32 -1.55 -6.15
CA TRP A 93 -5.97 -1.08 -4.92
C TRP A 93 -6.86 0.18 -5.11
N ARG A 94 -6.68 0.93 -6.21
CA ARG A 94 -7.49 2.12 -6.52
C ARG A 94 -8.90 1.79 -6.98
N ASN A 95 -9.16 0.54 -7.35
CA ASN A 95 -10.50 0.11 -7.73
C ASN A 95 -11.32 -0.15 -6.48
N THR A 96 -12.42 0.59 -6.33
CA THR A 96 -13.32 0.55 -5.17
C THR A 96 -14.75 0.16 -5.56
N ASN A 97 -14.93 -0.43 -6.74
CA ASN A 97 -16.23 -0.86 -7.29
C ASN A 97 -16.74 -2.19 -6.71
N THR A 98 -16.27 -2.58 -5.53
CA THR A 98 -16.55 -3.85 -4.86
C THR A 98 -17.48 -3.72 -3.65
N GLY A 99 -18.27 -2.65 -3.57
CA GLY A 99 -19.07 -2.31 -2.38
C GLY A 99 -20.05 -3.40 -1.95
N ARG A 100 -20.74 -4.07 -2.91
CA ARG A 100 -21.68 -5.16 -2.60
C ARG A 100 -20.96 -6.37 -2.01
N ALA A 101 -19.81 -6.73 -2.57
CA ALA A 101 -19.00 -7.83 -2.09
C ALA A 101 -18.41 -7.56 -0.71
N ALA A 102 -17.82 -6.38 -0.52
CA ALA A 102 -17.22 -5.99 0.75
C ALA A 102 -18.24 -5.99 1.89
N ALA A 103 -19.43 -5.41 1.69
CA ALA A 103 -20.51 -5.41 2.68
C ALA A 103 -20.95 -6.85 3.04
N ALA A 104 -21.25 -7.66 2.03
CA ALA A 104 -21.69 -9.05 2.25
C ALA A 104 -20.64 -9.91 2.96
N LEU A 105 -19.35 -9.72 2.63
CA LEU A 105 -18.26 -10.46 3.28
C LEU A 105 -18.00 -9.95 4.70
N SER A 106 -18.12 -8.64 4.94
CA SER A 106 -17.99 -8.08 6.29
C SER A 106 -19.06 -8.62 7.24
N ASP A 107 -20.31 -8.72 6.77
CA ASP A 107 -21.41 -9.31 7.53
C ASP A 107 -21.19 -10.82 7.78
N LEU A 108 -20.77 -11.55 6.74
CA LEU A 108 -20.52 -13.00 6.82
C LEU A 108 -19.40 -13.36 7.79
N PHE A 109 -18.32 -12.60 7.76
CA PHE A 109 -17.13 -12.86 8.55
C PHE A 109 -17.19 -12.22 9.95
N VAL A 110 -18.11 -11.27 10.15
CA VAL A 110 -18.11 -10.38 11.33
C VAL A 110 -16.74 -9.70 11.47
N TYR A 111 -16.25 -9.15 10.34
CA TYR A 111 -14.91 -8.59 10.19
C TYR A 111 -14.92 -7.50 9.14
N ASN A 112 -14.21 -6.41 9.32
CA ASN A 112 -14.16 -5.37 8.29
C ASN A 112 -13.38 -5.87 7.07
N ILE A 113 -14.06 -5.99 5.93
CA ILE A 113 -13.47 -6.36 4.63
C ILE A 113 -13.46 -5.14 3.72
N PRO A 114 -12.30 -4.50 3.52
CA PRO A 114 -12.20 -3.28 2.71
C PRO A 114 -12.48 -3.51 1.22
N LEU A 115 -12.95 -2.47 0.54
CA LEU A 115 -13.27 -2.49 -0.89
C LEU A 115 -12.11 -2.95 -1.77
N ARG A 116 -10.89 -2.59 -1.40
CA ARG A 116 -9.67 -2.81 -2.20
C ARG A 116 -9.04 -4.19 -2.03
N TRP A 117 -9.49 -5.01 -1.08
CA TRP A 117 -8.92 -6.33 -0.82
C TRP A 117 -9.19 -7.32 -1.95
N SER A 118 -8.29 -8.28 -2.14
CA SER A 118 -8.39 -9.27 -3.22
C SER A 118 -9.66 -10.10 -3.13
N ILE A 119 -10.08 -10.48 -1.91
CA ILE A 119 -11.32 -11.23 -1.69
C ILE A 119 -12.56 -10.42 -2.08
N SER A 120 -12.56 -9.09 -1.88
CA SER A 120 -13.66 -8.22 -2.30
C SER A 120 -13.78 -8.19 -3.82
N HIS A 121 -12.65 -8.14 -4.54
CA HIS A 121 -12.63 -8.21 -5.99
C HIS A 121 -13.09 -9.56 -6.53
N LEU A 122 -12.62 -10.66 -5.91
CA LEU A 122 -13.04 -12.00 -6.27
C LEU A 122 -14.56 -12.18 -6.09
N TYR A 123 -15.09 -11.80 -4.93
CA TYR A 123 -16.50 -11.96 -4.67
C TYR A 123 -17.37 -11.01 -5.51
N GLN A 124 -16.88 -9.81 -5.81
CA GLN A 124 -17.58 -8.91 -6.73
C GLN A 124 -17.65 -9.50 -8.14
N ALA A 125 -16.55 -10.10 -8.63
CA ALA A 125 -16.55 -10.78 -9.92
C ALA A 125 -17.54 -11.94 -9.97
N ILE A 126 -17.69 -12.68 -8.86
CA ILE A 126 -18.72 -13.73 -8.70
C ILE A 126 -20.12 -13.13 -8.77
N LEU A 127 -20.40 -12.06 -8.02
CA LEU A 127 -21.70 -11.39 -8.00
C LEU A 127 -22.08 -10.81 -9.37
N ASP A 128 -21.10 -10.38 -10.14
CA ASP A 128 -21.29 -9.82 -11.48
C ASP A 128 -21.30 -10.91 -12.58
N ASN A 129 -21.16 -12.19 -12.20
CA ASN A 129 -21.10 -13.36 -13.09
C ASN A 129 -20.00 -13.19 -14.18
N GLU A 130 -18.84 -12.68 -13.80
CA GLU A 130 -17.72 -12.53 -14.74
C GLU A 130 -17.23 -13.92 -15.19
N ALA A 131 -17.12 -14.12 -16.50
CA ALA A 131 -16.87 -15.43 -17.10
C ALA A 131 -15.54 -16.09 -16.70
N HIS A 132 -14.53 -15.28 -16.36
CA HIS A 132 -13.19 -15.75 -16.01
C HIS A 132 -13.14 -16.49 -14.64
N VAL A 133 -14.10 -16.25 -13.74
CA VAL A 133 -14.06 -16.76 -12.37
C VAL A 133 -13.97 -18.29 -12.30
N LYS A 134 -14.65 -18.98 -13.20
CA LYS A 134 -14.65 -20.47 -13.24
C LYS A 134 -13.29 -21.06 -13.66
N ASP A 135 -12.44 -20.28 -14.32
CA ASP A 135 -11.16 -20.69 -14.87
C ASP A 135 -9.97 -20.29 -13.98
N ILE A 136 -10.22 -19.74 -12.77
CA ILE A 136 -9.17 -19.34 -11.84
C ILE A 136 -8.49 -20.61 -11.28
N ASP A 137 -7.16 -20.63 -11.38
CA ASP A 137 -6.27 -21.63 -10.80
C ASP A 137 -5.37 -21.02 -9.72
N PHE A 138 -5.04 -19.74 -9.88
CA PHE A 138 -4.20 -19.01 -8.93
C PHE A 138 -4.63 -17.55 -8.85
N LEU A 139 -4.70 -17.02 -7.63
CA LEU A 139 -4.99 -15.61 -7.35
C LEU A 139 -3.86 -15.02 -6.51
N THR A 140 -3.31 -13.88 -6.91
CA THR A 140 -2.22 -13.24 -6.18
C THR A 140 -2.25 -11.72 -6.28
N THR A 141 -1.30 -11.07 -5.62
CA THR A 141 -1.00 -9.64 -5.66
C THR A 141 0.16 -9.36 -6.64
N LEU A 142 0.49 -8.08 -6.81
CA LEU A 142 1.62 -7.69 -7.65
C LEU A 142 2.97 -8.22 -7.10
N ALA A 143 3.18 -8.15 -5.78
CA ALA A 143 4.41 -8.67 -5.16
C ALA A 143 4.53 -10.19 -5.36
N GLY A 144 3.44 -10.92 -5.11
CA GLY A 144 3.39 -12.36 -5.32
C GLY A 144 3.59 -12.75 -6.77
N TYR A 145 3.00 -12.01 -7.73
CA TYR A 145 3.20 -12.24 -9.16
C TYR A 145 4.67 -12.06 -9.58
N VAL A 146 5.31 -10.96 -9.19
CA VAL A 146 6.72 -10.71 -9.53
C VAL A 146 7.61 -11.80 -8.92
N HIS A 147 7.39 -12.14 -7.65
CA HIS A 147 8.12 -13.19 -6.95
C HIS A 147 7.99 -14.54 -7.66
N TRP A 148 6.76 -14.96 -7.93
CA TRP A 148 6.49 -16.22 -8.64
C TRP A 148 7.22 -16.30 -9.97
N GLN A 149 7.20 -15.23 -10.76
CA GLN A 149 7.89 -15.18 -12.04
C GLN A 149 9.42 -15.21 -11.92
N LEU A 150 9.98 -14.81 -10.78
CA LEU A 150 11.42 -14.86 -10.52
C LEU A 150 11.88 -16.21 -9.96
N THR A 151 11.04 -16.90 -9.20
CA THR A 151 11.40 -18.08 -8.41
C THR A 151 10.68 -19.36 -8.84
N GLY A 152 9.54 -19.25 -9.48
CA GLY A 152 8.61 -20.36 -9.70
C GLY A 152 7.70 -20.68 -8.50
N GLU A 153 7.93 -20.05 -7.34
CA GLU A 153 7.19 -20.34 -6.09
C GLU A 153 5.95 -19.46 -5.96
N LYS A 154 4.77 -20.06 -5.80
CA LYS A 154 3.47 -19.41 -5.59
C LYS A 154 3.24 -19.10 -4.10
N VAL A 155 4.02 -18.17 -3.56
CA VAL A 155 4.01 -17.79 -2.14
C VAL A 155 3.77 -16.30 -1.96
N LEU A 156 3.38 -15.91 -0.76
CA LEU A 156 3.18 -14.51 -0.38
C LEU A 156 3.61 -14.29 1.07
N GLY A 157 4.25 -13.15 1.35
CA GLY A 157 4.53 -12.74 2.71
C GLY A 157 3.25 -12.45 3.50
N ILE A 158 3.26 -12.77 4.78
CA ILE A 158 2.07 -12.69 5.64
C ILE A 158 1.49 -11.26 5.70
N GLY A 159 2.34 -10.23 5.62
CA GLY A 159 1.90 -8.83 5.59
C GLY A 159 1.03 -8.54 4.36
N ASP A 160 1.46 -8.96 3.17
CA ASP A 160 0.70 -8.77 1.94
C ASP A 160 -0.51 -9.71 1.86
N ALA A 161 -0.37 -10.96 2.32
CA ALA A 161 -1.45 -11.94 2.40
C ALA A 161 -2.62 -11.43 3.26
N SER A 162 -2.34 -10.68 4.34
CA SER A 162 -3.35 -10.07 5.20
C SER A 162 -4.23 -9.05 4.46
N GLY A 163 -3.77 -8.52 3.33
CA GLY A 163 -4.52 -7.65 2.44
C GLY A 163 -5.31 -8.40 1.35
N MET A 164 -5.18 -9.72 1.27
CA MET A 164 -6.00 -10.58 0.42
C MET A 164 -7.22 -11.12 1.17
N LEU A 165 -6.98 -11.69 2.35
CA LEU A 165 -7.97 -12.31 3.23
C LEU A 165 -7.47 -12.22 4.69
N PRO A 166 -8.35 -12.15 5.70
CA PRO A 166 -7.92 -12.11 7.10
C PRO A 166 -7.01 -13.27 7.51
N ILE A 167 -5.96 -12.91 8.25
CA ILE A 167 -4.98 -13.84 8.82
C ILE A 167 -5.40 -14.24 10.23
N ASP A 168 -5.25 -15.50 10.56
CA ASP A 168 -5.30 -16.01 11.93
C ASP A 168 -3.92 -15.81 12.58
N PRO A 169 -3.81 -14.97 13.63
CA PRO A 169 -2.55 -14.67 14.27
C PRO A 169 -1.90 -15.85 14.99
N THR A 170 -2.68 -16.92 15.26
CA THR A 170 -2.19 -18.13 15.93
C THR A 170 -1.48 -19.07 14.96
N THR A 171 -2.04 -19.19 13.76
CA THR A 171 -1.51 -20.12 12.73
C THR A 171 -0.60 -19.42 11.74
N HIS A 172 -0.57 -18.08 11.73
CA HIS A 172 0.14 -17.25 10.74
C HIS A 172 -0.26 -17.61 9.30
N ASN A 173 -1.53 -17.95 9.11
CA ASN A 173 -2.09 -18.30 7.81
C ASN A 173 -3.48 -17.67 7.65
N TYR A 174 -4.06 -17.79 6.48
CA TYR A 174 -5.46 -17.38 6.26
C TYR A 174 -6.39 -18.02 7.28
N SER A 175 -7.38 -17.26 7.77
CA SER A 175 -8.37 -17.77 8.70
C SER A 175 -9.15 -18.94 8.08
N ALA A 176 -8.91 -20.13 8.59
CA ALA A 176 -9.58 -21.35 8.11
C ALA A 176 -11.11 -21.27 8.25
N GLU A 177 -11.60 -20.59 9.29
CA GLU A 177 -13.04 -20.35 9.48
C GLU A 177 -13.61 -19.48 8.35
N MET A 178 -12.91 -18.39 7.98
CA MET A 178 -13.39 -17.48 6.94
C MET A 178 -13.28 -18.10 5.55
N VAL A 179 -12.22 -18.89 5.29
CA VAL A 179 -12.10 -19.71 4.08
C VAL A 179 -13.29 -20.63 3.94
N ALA A 180 -13.60 -21.40 4.99
CA ALA A 180 -14.75 -22.34 4.97
C ALA A 180 -16.10 -21.63 4.82
N LYS A 181 -16.28 -20.45 5.44
CA LYS A 181 -17.50 -19.62 5.25
C LYS A 181 -17.64 -19.14 3.82
N PHE A 182 -16.53 -18.70 3.20
CA PHE A 182 -16.51 -18.26 1.80
C PHE A 182 -16.83 -19.42 0.84
N ASP A 183 -16.16 -20.56 0.99
CA ASP A 183 -16.43 -21.75 0.17
C ASP A 183 -17.88 -22.22 0.26
N LYS A 184 -18.46 -22.16 1.46
CA LYS A 184 -19.89 -22.43 1.64
C LYS A 184 -20.78 -21.40 0.94
N LEU A 185 -20.41 -20.13 0.96
CA LEU A 185 -21.16 -19.05 0.30
C LEU A 185 -21.20 -19.26 -1.22
N ILE A 186 -20.09 -19.66 -1.84
CA ILE A 186 -19.97 -19.85 -3.29
C ILE A 186 -20.33 -21.27 -3.77
N ALA A 187 -20.60 -22.22 -2.87
CA ALA A 187 -20.93 -23.60 -3.23
C ALA A 187 -22.05 -23.75 -4.29
N PRO A 188 -23.10 -22.90 -4.33
CA PRO A 188 -24.10 -22.94 -5.39
C PRO A 188 -23.57 -22.69 -6.80
N ASN A 189 -22.43 -22.03 -6.95
CA ASN A 189 -21.81 -21.73 -8.26
C ASN A 189 -21.11 -22.95 -8.88
N GLN A 190 -20.81 -24.00 -8.08
CA GLN A 190 -20.19 -25.24 -8.53
C GLN A 190 -18.85 -25.04 -9.27
N TYR A 191 -18.01 -24.13 -8.77
CA TYR A 191 -16.65 -23.98 -9.28
C TYR A 191 -15.83 -25.24 -9.01
N ASN A 192 -14.81 -25.49 -9.85
CA ASN A 192 -13.88 -26.62 -9.71
C ASN A 192 -12.68 -26.30 -8.78
N TRP A 193 -12.74 -25.20 -8.05
CA TRP A 193 -11.73 -24.75 -7.10
C TRP A 193 -12.39 -24.33 -5.78
N THR A 194 -11.64 -24.43 -4.70
CA THR A 194 -11.95 -23.82 -3.40
C THR A 194 -11.05 -22.59 -3.20
N LEU A 195 -11.40 -21.71 -2.26
CA LEU A 195 -10.59 -20.53 -1.96
C LEU A 195 -9.15 -20.92 -1.58
N GLN A 196 -9.00 -22.00 -0.80
CA GLN A 196 -7.68 -22.50 -0.40
C GLN A 196 -6.82 -22.96 -1.59
N ASP A 197 -7.44 -23.51 -2.64
CA ASP A 197 -6.70 -24.01 -3.81
C ASP A 197 -6.06 -22.90 -4.62
N ILE A 198 -6.71 -21.71 -4.69
CA ILE A 198 -6.30 -20.61 -5.54
C ILE A 198 -5.42 -19.56 -4.83
N LEU A 199 -5.37 -19.59 -3.49
CA LEU A 199 -4.57 -18.62 -2.72
C LEU A 199 -3.09 -19.02 -2.66
N PRO A 200 -2.14 -18.04 -2.62
CA PRO A 200 -0.73 -18.33 -2.40
C PRO A 200 -0.48 -18.89 -1.00
N LYS A 201 0.56 -19.72 -0.86
CA LYS A 201 1.05 -20.14 0.45
C LYS A 201 1.60 -18.94 1.21
N VAL A 202 1.19 -18.78 2.47
CA VAL A 202 1.64 -17.68 3.34
C VAL A 202 2.98 -18.04 3.97
N LEU A 203 3.91 -17.08 4.00
CA LEU A 203 5.22 -17.18 4.65
C LEU A 203 5.45 -15.96 5.55
N SER A 204 6.04 -16.18 6.71
CA SER A 204 6.52 -15.10 7.58
C SER A 204 7.89 -14.59 7.14
N ALA A 205 8.23 -13.36 7.52
CA ALA A 205 9.55 -12.82 7.28
C ALA A 205 10.64 -13.71 7.86
N GLY A 206 11.70 -13.97 7.08
CA GLY A 206 12.81 -14.85 7.46
C GLY A 206 12.64 -16.29 7.01
N GLU A 207 11.47 -16.71 6.55
CA GLU A 207 11.29 -18.02 5.92
C GLU A 207 11.87 -18.03 4.49
N SER A 208 12.21 -19.23 4.00
CA SER A 208 12.69 -19.39 2.63
C SER A 208 11.55 -19.34 1.63
N ALA A 209 11.64 -18.42 0.68
CA ALA A 209 10.65 -18.27 -0.40
C ALA A 209 11.21 -18.72 -1.78
N GLY A 210 12.23 -19.56 -1.78
CA GLY A 210 12.87 -20.06 -3.00
C GLY A 210 14.10 -19.25 -3.42
N VAL A 211 14.55 -19.51 -4.62
CA VAL A 211 15.74 -18.89 -5.21
C VAL A 211 15.44 -18.35 -6.60
N LEU A 212 16.19 -17.36 -7.03
CA LEU A 212 16.12 -16.84 -8.39
C LEU A 212 16.45 -17.95 -9.40
N THR A 213 15.50 -18.25 -10.27
CA THR A 213 15.69 -19.27 -11.33
C THR A 213 16.51 -18.73 -12.50
N PRO A 214 17.06 -19.59 -13.37
CA PRO A 214 17.69 -19.12 -14.62
C PRO A 214 16.77 -18.30 -15.51
N GLU A 215 15.49 -18.66 -15.56
CA GLU A 215 14.45 -17.95 -16.30
C GLU A 215 14.15 -16.59 -15.65
N GLY A 216 13.97 -16.57 -14.33
CA GLY A 216 13.74 -15.34 -13.54
C GLY A 216 14.91 -14.38 -13.63
N SER A 217 16.14 -14.89 -13.58
CA SER A 217 17.36 -14.09 -13.77
C SER A 217 17.37 -13.39 -15.14
N LYS A 218 17.13 -14.13 -16.22
CA LYS A 218 17.06 -13.58 -17.59
C LYS A 218 15.89 -12.59 -17.76
N LYS A 219 14.79 -12.85 -17.06
CA LYS A 219 13.60 -11.99 -17.11
C LYS A 219 13.83 -10.66 -16.42
N LEU A 220 14.60 -10.64 -15.32
CA LEU A 220 14.94 -9.40 -14.60
C LEU A 220 16.11 -8.67 -15.26
N ASP A 221 17.19 -9.39 -15.59
CA ASP A 221 18.42 -8.85 -16.16
C ASP A 221 18.58 -9.22 -17.64
N ALA A 222 18.14 -8.33 -18.52
CA ALA A 222 18.30 -8.51 -19.97
C ALA A 222 19.78 -8.56 -20.42
N SER A 223 20.73 -8.10 -19.60
CA SER A 223 22.17 -8.19 -19.92
C SER A 223 22.75 -9.58 -19.68
N GLY A 224 22.09 -10.41 -18.87
CA GLY A 224 22.50 -11.79 -18.58
C GLY A 224 23.69 -11.92 -17.60
N HIS A 225 24.06 -10.85 -16.89
CA HIS A 225 25.14 -10.92 -15.88
C HIS A 225 24.66 -11.50 -14.55
N LEU A 226 23.41 -11.23 -14.15
CA LEU A 226 22.85 -11.71 -12.89
C LEU A 226 22.75 -13.25 -12.89
N LYS A 227 23.33 -13.90 -11.93
CA LYS A 227 23.33 -15.37 -11.80
C LYS A 227 22.08 -15.87 -11.08
N ALA A 228 21.62 -17.04 -11.46
CA ALA A 228 20.58 -17.77 -10.74
C ALA A 228 21.09 -18.33 -9.40
N GLY A 229 20.17 -18.77 -8.54
CA GLY A 229 20.48 -19.38 -7.25
C GLY A 229 20.53 -18.39 -6.07
N ILE A 230 20.28 -17.11 -6.31
CA ILE A 230 20.20 -16.08 -5.27
C ILE A 230 18.93 -16.32 -4.44
N PRO A 231 19.02 -16.40 -3.10
CA PRO A 231 17.84 -16.50 -2.23
C PRO A 231 16.89 -15.33 -2.43
N VAL A 232 15.58 -15.62 -2.44
CA VAL A 232 14.55 -14.58 -2.53
C VAL A 232 13.69 -14.61 -1.27
N CYS A 233 13.49 -13.44 -0.66
CA CYS A 233 12.67 -13.29 0.54
C CYS A 233 11.19 -13.45 0.20
N PRO A 234 10.32 -13.77 1.19
CA PRO A 234 8.87 -13.69 1.01
C PRO A 234 8.46 -12.33 0.44
N PRO A 235 7.68 -12.28 -0.64
CA PRO A 235 7.26 -11.01 -1.25
C PRO A 235 6.24 -10.31 -0.37
N GLU A 236 6.40 -9.01 -0.14
CA GLU A 236 5.61 -8.25 0.82
C GLU A 236 4.92 -7.04 0.22
N GLY A 237 3.90 -6.57 0.91
CA GLY A 237 3.23 -5.31 0.62
C GLY A 237 4.04 -4.09 1.08
N ASP A 238 3.84 -2.97 0.41
CA ASP A 238 4.53 -1.71 0.70
C ASP A 238 4.22 -1.16 2.10
N ALA A 239 3.03 -1.42 2.64
CA ALA A 239 2.67 -1.00 4.00
C ALA A 239 3.49 -1.77 5.05
N GLY A 240 3.57 -3.10 4.97
CA GLY A 240 4.34 -3.93 5.89
C GLY A 240 5.85 -3.63 5.83
N THR A 241 6.41 -3.50 4.64
CA THR A 241 7.82 -3.12 4.47
C THR A 241 8.09 -1.69 4.96
N GLY A 242 7.13 -0.78 4.84
CA GLY A 242 7.18 0.56 5.42
C GLY A 242 7.26 0.54 6.95
N MET A 243 6.57 -0.38 7.62
CA MET A 243 6.70 -0.57 9.07
C MET A 243 8.09 -1.07 9.46
N VAL A 244 8.67 -2.00 8.70
CA VAL A 244 10.07 -2.45 8.91
C VAL A 244 11.04 -1.28 8.74
N ALA A 245 10.88 -0.50 7.66
CA ALA A 245 11.75 0.64 7.36
C ALA A 245 11.73 1.73 8.44
N THR A 246 10.61 1.87 9.16
CA THR A 246 10.45 2.83 10.26
C THR A 246 10.67 2.22 11.64
N ASN A 247 11.10 0.95 11.72
CA ASN A 247 11.25 0.19 12.95
C ASN A 247 9.98 0.15 13.83
N ALA A 248 8.82 0.07 13.19
CA ALA A 248 7.50 0.13 13.82
C ALA A 248 6.80 -1.24 13.79
N VAL A 249 7.52 -2.33 14.10
CA VAL A 249 7.01 -3.71 14.04
C VAL A 249 6.75 -4.32 15.42
N LYS A 250 7.15 -3.65 16.49
CA LYS A 250 6.90 -4.12 17.86
C LYS A 250 5.52 -3.69 18.32
N GLN A 251 4.92 -4.49 19.20
CA GLN A 251 3.69 -4.11 19.90
C GLN A 251 3.78 -2.70 20.49
N ARG A 252 2.71 -1.93 20.39
CA ARG A 252 2.58 -0.53 20.82
C ARG A 252 3.47 0.45 20.04
N THR A 253 4.06 0.02 18.95
CA THR A 253 4.68 0.93 18.00
C THR A 253 3.79 1.09 16.78
N GLY A 254 4.03 2.12 16.02
CA GLY A 254 3.30 2.36 14.79
C GLY A 254 4.03 3.35 13.92
N ASN A 255 3.56 3.48 12.70
CA ASN A 255 4.03 4.48 11.77
C ASN A 255 2.88 5.26 11.16
N VAL A 256 3.23 6.40 10.59
CA VAL A 256 2.34 7.24 9.81
C VAL A 256 2.97 7.46 8.45
N SER A 257 2.23 7.17 7.41
CA SER A 257 2.56 7.58 6.05
C SER A 257 1.74 8.80 5.70
N ALA A 258 2.40 9.89 5.34
CA ALA A 258 1.77 11.16 4.97
C ALA A 258 2.20 11.57 3.57
N GLY A 259 1.27 11.51 2.64
CA GLY A 259 1.44 11.91 1.24
C GLY A 259 0.19 12.63 0.75
N THR A 260 -0.24 12.40 -0.47
CA THR A 260 -1.53 12.85 -1.00
C THR A 260 -2.69 12.42 -0.10
N SER A 261 -2.69 11.16 0.28
CA SER A 261 -3.47 10.56 1.37
C SER A 261 -2.56 10.26 2.56
N SER A 262 -3.15 9.87 3.68
CA SER A 262 -2.38 9.39 4.83
C SER A 262 -2.95 8.11 5.39
N PHE A 263 -2.11 7.30 6.00
CA PHE A 263 -2.55 6.17 6.82
C PHE A 263 -1.69 6.04 8.06
N SER A 264 -2.32 5.56 9.13
CA SER A 264 -1.65 5.19 10.36
C SER A 264 -1.75 3.68 10.57
N MET A 265 -0.70 3.09 11.09
CA MET A 265 -0.61 1.66 11.40
C MET A 265 -0.07 1.51 12.80
N ILE A 266 -0.77 0.73 13.64
CA ILE A 266 -0.39 0.48 15.03
C ILE A 266 -0.37 -1.02 15.27
N VAL A 267 0.74 -1.55 15.79
CA VAL A 267 0.88 -2.96 16.16
C VAL A 267 0.15 -3.21 17.47
N LEU A 268 -0.85 -4.09 17.41
CA LEU A 268 -1.71 -4.44 18.53
C LEU A 268 -1.08 -5.49 19.45
N GLU A 269 -1.51 -5.52 20.71
CA GLU A 269 -1.16 -6.57 21.67
C GLU A 269 -2.08 -7.79 21.57
N LYS A 270 -3.32 -7.59 21.10
CA LYS A 270 -4.34 -8.63 20.88
C LYS A 270 -5.37 -8.18 19.86
N GLU A 271 -6.23 -9.07 19.46
CA GLU A 271 -7.33 -8.80 18.54
C GLU A 271 -8.28 -7.72 19.09
N LEU A 272 -8.93 -7.00 18.18
CA LEU A 272 -10.00 -6.08 18.52
C LEU A 272 -11.23 -6.84 19.05
N SER A 273 -11.93 -6.27 20.04
CA SER A 273 -13.11 -6.88 20.64
C SER A 273 -14.32 -6.97 19.69
N LYS A 274 -14.33 -6.17 18.63
CA LYS A 274 -15.36 -6.10 17.59
C LYS A 274 -14.77 -5.54 16.31
N PRO A 275 -15.39 -5.77 15.15
CA PRO A 275 -15.01 -5.08 13.92
C PRO A 275 -15.33 -3.58 14.02
N TYR A 276 -14.45 -2.76 13.47
CA TYR A 276 -14.64 -1.33 13.28
C TYR A 276 -14.56 -1.05 11.78
N GLU A 277 -15.59 -0.43 11.23
CA GLU A 277 -15.71 -0.15 9.79
C GLU A 277 -14.55 0.68 9.22
N MET A 278 -13.91 1.49 10.07
CA MET A 278 -12.80 2.36 9.68
C MET A 278 -11.42 1.75 9.91
N ILE A 279 -11.34 0.57 10.50
CA ILE A 279 -10.07 -0.09 10.83
C ILE A 279 -9.90 -1.32 9.95
N ASP A 280 -8.87 -1.32 9.13
CA ASP A 280 -8.44 -2.47 8.38
C ASP A 280 -7.44 -3.26 9.23
N MET A 281 -7.74 -4.50 9.49
CA MET A 281 -6.84 -5.39 10.23
C MET A 281 -5.91 -6.08 9.24
N VAL A 282 -4.63 -5.73 9.30
CA VAL A 282 -3.56 -6.34 8.53
C VAL A 282 -2.49 -6.89 9.48
N THR A 283 -1.35 -7.35 8.97
CA THR A 283 -0.24 -7.82 9.80
C THR A 283 1.06 -7.15 9.41
N THR A 284 2.01 -7.15 10.35
CA THR A 284 3.42 -6.93 10.05
C THR A 284 3.99 -8.13 9.26
N PRO A 285 5.16 -8.01 8.62
CA PRO A 285 5.81 -9.14 7.93
C PRO A 285 6.18 -10.33 8.83
N ASP A 286 6.18 -10.16 10.15
CA ASP A 286 6.38 -11.25 11.13
C ASP A 286 5.06 -11.84 11.68
N GLY A 287 3.90 -11.33 11.21
CA GLY A 287 2.58 -11.83 11.57
C GLY A 287 1.91 -11.14 12.75
N SER A 288 2.51 -10.12 13.35
CA SER A 288 1.86 -9.34 14.42
C SER A 288 0.68 -8.54 13.88
N LEU A 289 -0.44 -8.52 14.63
CA LEU A 289 -1.65 -7.80 14.23
C LEU A 289 -1.43 -6.29 14.17
N VAL A 290 -1.96 -5.66 13.14
CA VAL A 290 -1.89 -4.23 12.91
C VAL A 290 -3.27 -3.66 12.65
N ALA A 291 -3.64 -2.63 13.42
CA ALA A 291 -4.77 -1.77 13.09
C ALA A 291 -4.30 -0.68 12.12
N MET A 292 -4.87 -0.64 10.93
CA MET A 292 -4.58 0.37 9.92
C MET A 292 -5.81 1.23 9.67
N VAL A 293 -5.65 2.55 9.65
CA VAL A 293 -6.68 3.50 9.23
C VAL A 293 -6.15 4.33 8.08
N HIS A 294 -6.94 4.47 7.03
CA HIS A 294 -6.61 5.23 5.83
C HIS A 294 -7.48 6.47 5.71
N CYS A 295 -6.85 7.62 5.45
CA CYS A 295 -7.50 8.90 5.21
C CYS A 295 -7.20 9.36 3.79
N ASN A 296 -8.22 9.70 3.02
CA ASN A 296 -8.09 10.08 1.62
C ASN A 296 -7.41 11.45 1.43
N ASN A 297 -7.50 12.33 2.42
CA ASN A 297 -7.04 13.71 2.33
C ASN A 297 -5.91 13.98 3.31
N CYS A 298 -4.75 14.40 2.79
CA CYS A 298 -3.61 14.84 3.58
C CYS A 298 -2.97 16.09 2.97
N THR A 299 -1.99 15.96 2.07
CA THR A 299 -1.21 17.11 1.56
C THR A 299 -1.74 17.73 0.28
N SER A 300 -2.77 17.19 -0.36
CA SER A 300 -3.23 17.66 -1.68
C SER A 300 -3.66 19.12 -1.68
N ASP A 301 -4.47 19.53 -0.70
CA ASP A 301 -4.92 20.93 -0.57
C ASP A 301 -3.78 21.84 -0.15
N LEU A 302 -2.93 21.38 0.79
CA LEU A 302 -1.73 22.11 1.19
C LEU A 302 -0.80 22.38 0.00
N ASN A 303 -0.60 21.38 -0.86
CA ASN A 303 0.21 21.53 -2.07
C ASN A 303 -0.39 22.54 -3.05
N ALA A 304 -1.72 22.59 -3.18
CA ALA A 304 -2.39 23.60 -4.01
C ALA A 304 -2.09 25.03 -3.52
N TRP A 305 -2.13 25.25 -2.21
CA TRP A 305 -1.77 26.55 -1.62
C TRP A 305 -0.28 26.86 -1.78
N VAL A 306 0.61 25.88 -1.60
CA VAL A 306 2.06 26.09 -1.85
C VAL A 306 2.33 26.44 -3.30
N ASN A 307 1.63 25.79 -4.25
CA ASN A 307 1.74 26.12 -5.67
C ASN A 307 1.27 27.55 -5.96
N LEU A 308 0.24 28.05 -5.27
CA LEU A 308 -0.18 29.45 -5.41
C LEU A 308 0.94 30.42 -4.99
N PHE A 309 1.68 30.14 -3.92
CA PHE A 309 2.85 30.93 -3.52
C PHE A 309 4.01 30.82 -4.53
N LYS A 310 4.18 29.63 -5.14
CA LYS A 310 5.14 29.46 -6.26
C LYS A 310 4.76 30.37 -7.44
N GLU A 311 3.49 30.34 -7.89
CA GLU A 311 3.02 31.19 -8.98
C GLU A 311 3.22 32.68 -8.68
N TYR A 312 3.03 33.09 -7.43
CA TYR A 312 3.31 34.47 -7.02
C TYR A 312 4.82 34.83 -7.14
N GLN A 313 5.72 33.91 -6.76
CA GLN A 313 7.15 34.13 -6.94
C GLN A 313 7.55 34.19 -8.42
N GLU A 314 6.95 33.34 -9.27
CA GLU A 314 7.14 33.37 -10.73
C GLU A 314 6.71 34.73 -11.31
N LEU A 315 5.58 35.26 -10.87
CA LEU A 315 5.08 36.58 -11.28
C LEU A 315 6.08 37.70 -10.92
N LEU A 316 6.77 37.59 -9.79
CA LEU A 316 7.78 38.55 -9.35
C LEU A 316 9.16 38.31 -9.99
N GLY A 317 9.34 37.29 -10.81
CA GLY A 317 10.63 36.94 -11.41
C GLY A 317 11.66 36.42 -10.42
N ILE A 318 11.21 35.87 -9.27
CA ILE A 318 12.07 35.27 -8.25
C ILE A 318 12.40 33.82 -8.65
N PRO A 319 13.69 33.41 -8.59
CA PRO A 319 14.04 32.00 -8.85
C PRO A 319 13.28 31.03 -7.97
N ILE A 320 12.85 29.89 -8.56
CA ILE A 320 12.04 28.88 -7.88
C ILE A 320 12.91 27.72 -7.40
N ASP A 321 12.87 27.47 -6.10
CA ASP A 321 13.28 26.22 -5.47
C ASP A 321 12.12 25.72 -4.60
N MET A 322 11.47 24.65 -5.03
CA MET A 322 10.32 24.08 -4.31
C MET A 322 10.68 23.60 -2.91
N ASN A 323 11.88 23.06 -2.69
CA ASN A 323 12.30 22.61 -1.36
C ASN A 323 12.47 23.82 -0.41
N GLU A 324 12.98 24.92 -0.93
CA GLU A 324 13.11 26.17 -0.16
C GLU A 324 11.73 26.75 0.18
N ILE A 325 10.79 26.77 -0.77
CA ILE A 325 9.41 27.23 -0.55
C ILE A 325 8.74 26.41 0.55
N TYR A 326 8.73 25.08 0.43
CA TYR A 326 8.17 24.21 1.45
C TYR A 326 8.82 24.42 2.82
N SER A 327 10.15 24.45 2.86
CA SER A 327 10.89 24.65 4.11
C SER A 327 10.52 25.98 4.79
N LYS A 328 10.49 27.07 4.04
CA LYS A 328 10.15 28.39 4.58
C LYS A 328 8.69 28.46 5.06
N LEU A 329 7.74 27.95 4.25
CA LEU A 329 6.32 27.97 4.59
C LEU A 329 6.01 27.07 5.81
N TYR A 330 6.64 25.92 5.92
CA TYR A 330 6.44 25.04 7.08
C TYR A 330 7.09 25.61 8.35
N ASN A 331 8.28 26.20 8.23
CA ASN A 331 8.92 26.82 9.38
C ASN A 331 8.18 28.06 9.88
N ILE A 332 7.65 28.92 9.00
CA ILE A 332 6.85 30.07 9.43
C ILE A 332 5.56 29.62 10.14
N ALA A 333 4.95 28.51 9.75
CA ALA A 333 3.77 27.95 10.42
C ALA A 333 4.02 27.62 11.90
N LEU A 334 5.25 27.27 12.27
CA LEU A 334 5.62 27.01 13.68
C LEU A 334 5.53 28.24 14.57
N THR A 335 5.62 29.44 13.98
CA THR A 335 5.52 30.72 14.70
C THR A 335 4.09 31.23 14.83
N GLY A 336 3.11 30.56 14.20
CA GLY A 336 1.69 30.90 14.32
C GLY A 336 1.12 30.66 15.72
N ASP A 337 -0.03 31.25 16.00
CA ASP A 337 -0.77 31.02 17.23
C ASP A 337 -1.23 29.54 17.30
N ALA A 338 -1.30 28.95 18.51
CA ALA A 338 -1.66 27.55 18.69
C ALA A 338 -3.06 27.19 18.16
N ASP A 339 -3.98 28.15 18.18
CA ASP A 339 -5.33 28.10 17.65
C ASP A 339 -5.43 28.60 16.20
N CYS A 340 -4.30 28.77 15.52
CA CYS A 340 -4.21 29.37 14.19
C CYS A 340 -4.79 30.78 14.09
N GLY A 341 -4.89 31.50 15.21
CA GLY A 341 -5.48 32.83 15.28
C GLY A 341 -6.96 32.87 14.91
N GLY A 342 -7.69 31.77 15.11
CA GLY A 342 -9.10 31.60 14.80
C GLY A 342 -9.39 31.09 13.37
N LEU A 343 -8.37 30.96 12.52
CA LEU A 343 -8.53 30.47 11.14
C LEU A 343 -8.88 28.98 11.12
N LEU A 344 -9.78 28.58 10.20
CA LEU A 344 -10.17 27.20 9.97
C LEU A 344 -9.92 26.80 8.52
N SER A 345 -9.39 25.60 8.34
CA SER A 345 -9.21 24.98 7.02
C SER A 345 -9.75 23.55 7.03
N TYR A 346 -10.44 23.20 5.95
CA TYR A 346 -10.90 21.84 5.63
C TYR A 346 -10.27 21.45 4.30
N ASN A 347 -9.46 20.39 4.30
CA ASN A 347 -8.67 19.98 3.16
C ASN A 347 -9.31 18.87 2.31
N TYR A 348 -10.61 18.64 2.42
CA TYR A 348 -11.31 17.56 1.75
C TYR A 348 -11.44 17.82 0.24
N ILE A 349 -10.41 17.46 -0.53
CA ILE A 349 -10.45 17.46 -2.00
C ILE A 349 -11.21 16.25 -2.52
N SER A 350 -11.06 15.10 -1.84
CA SER A 350 -11.76 13.84 -2.12
C SER A 350 -12.79 13.56 -1.04
N GLY A 351 -13.68 12.61 -1.28
CA GLY A 351 -14.49 12.04 -0.21
C GLY A 351 -13.60 11.51 0.92
N GLU A 352 -14.12 11.49 2.15
CA GLU A 352 -13.39 11.04 3.33
C GLU A 352 -14.23 10.02 4.11
N PRO A 353 -13.92 8.72 3.99
CA PRO A 353 -14.69 7.66 4.67
C PRO A 353 -14.74 7.84 6.18
N VAL A 354 -13.64 8.28 6.80
CA VAL A 354 -13.53 8.47 8.25
C VAL A 354 -14.57 9.47 8.78
N THR A 355 -14.95 10.46 7.97
CA THR A 355 -15.95 11.47 8.34
C THR A 355 -17.28 11.29 7.60
N GLY A 356 -17.46 10.19 6.85
CA GLY A 356 -18.69 9.87 6.14
C GLY A 356 -19.01 10.79 4.95
N LEU A 357 -18.01 11.48 4.40
CA LEU A 357 -18.20 12.38 3.26
C LEU A 357 -17.93 11.65 1.94
N ALA A 358 -18.92 11.60 1.05
CA ALA A 358 -18.79 11.00 -0.28
C ALA A 358 -17.98 11.90 -1.24
N GLU A 359 -18.14 13.21 -1.15
CA GLU A 359 -17.43 14.20 -1.97
C GLU A 359 -16.70 15.21 -1.09
N GLY A 360 -15.55 15.71 -1.58
CA GLY A 360 -14.79 16.74 -0.91
C GLY A 360 -14.98 18.11 -1.55
N ARG A 361 -14.91 19.16 -0.72
CA ARG A 361 -14.78 20.55 -1.14
C ARG A 361 -13.90 21.26 -0.12
N PRO A 362 -12.64 21.57 -0.47
CA PRO A 362 -11.76 22.35 0.39
C PRO A 362 -12.39 23.68 0.74
N LEU A 363 -12.26 24.07 1.98
CA LEU A 363 -12.85 25.32 2.49
C LEU A 363 -11.88 25.99 3.46
N PHE A 364 -11.61 27.26 3.23
CA PHE A 364 -10.92 28.13 4.17
C PHE A 364 -11.87 29.16 4.74
N VAL A 365 -11.96 29.26 6.06
CA VAL A 365 -12.91 30.12 6.77
C VAL A 365 -12.16 31.02 7.73
N ARG A 366 -12.57 32.30 7.77
CA ARG A 366 -12.12 33.29 8.74
C ARG A 366 -13.24 34.24 9.13
N SER A 367 -13.16 34.76 10.34
CA SER A 367 -14.00 35.85 10.82
C SER A 367 -13.29 37.21 10.73
N ALA A 368 -14.02 38.28 10.98
CA ALA A 368 -13.43 39.62 10.96
C ALA A 368 -12.38 39.88 12.07
N ASN A 369 -12.46 39.13 13.15
CA ASN A 369 -11.57 39.27 14.32
C ASN A 369 -10.39 38.34 14.33
N ASP A 370 -10.28 37.42 13.36
CA ASP A 370 -9.21 36.43 13.29
C ASP A 370 -7.87 37.08 12.91
N LYS A 371 -6.79 36.53 13.44
CA LYS A 371 -5.44 36.98 13.13
C LYS A 371 -4.97 36.38 11.82
N PHE A 372 -5.38 36.98 10.70
CA PHE A 372 -5.03 36.53 9.36
C PHE A 372 -3.63 37.01 8.97
N ASN A 373 -2.64 36.13 9.08
CA ASN A 373 -1.27 36.30 8.63
C ASN A 373 -0.72 34.99 8.07
N LEU A 374 0.45 35.05 7.42
CA LEU A 374 1.03 33.87 6.75
C LEU A 374 1.30 32.72 7.71
N ALA A 375 1.77 33.01 8.92
CA ALA A 375 2.09 31.99 9.92
C ALA A 375 0.83 31.21 10.34
N ASN A 376 -0.23 31.89 10.69
CA ASN A 376 -1.52 31.30 11.09
C ASN A 376 -2.20 30.60 9.92
N PHE A 377 -2.14 31.19 8.74
CA PHE A 377 -2.67 30.58 7.50
C PHE A 377 -1.98 29.22 7.24
N MET A 378 -0.67 29.19 7.17
CA MET A 378 0.06 27.96 6.93
C MET A 378 -0.13 26.92 8.02
N ARG A 379 -0.21 27.37 9.29
CA ARG A 379 -0.47 26.47 10.43
C ARG A 379 -1.86 25.82 10.34
N SER A 380 -2.90 26.56 9.95
CA SER A 380 -4.23 26.00 9.78
C SER A 380 -4.29 24.92 8.68
N HIS A 381 -3.59 25.13 7.57
CA HIS A 381 -3.49 24.15 6.49
C HIS A 381 -2.66 22.91 6.86
N LEU A 382 -1.57 23.09 7.62
CA LEU A 382 -0.82 21.95 8.17
C LEU A 382 -1.66 21.14 9.16
N TYR A 383 -2.42 21.80 10.04
CA TYR A 383 -3.33 21.10 10.95
C TYR A 383 -4.45 20.37 10.19
N ALA A 384 -5.02 20.98 9.17
CA ALA A 384 -6.01 20.33 8.33
C ALA A 384 -5.47 19.07 7.65
N SER A 385 -4.21 19.11 7.16
CA SER A 385 -3.56 17.97 6.51
C SER A 385 -3.44 16.74 7.42
N VAL A 386 -3.35 16.93 8.74
CA VAL A 386 -3.19 15.84 9.72
C VAL A 386 -4.40 15.70 10.66
N GLY A 387 -5.41 16.54 10.49
CA GLY A 387 -6.58 16.57 11.39
C GLY A 387 -7.37 15.27 11.38
N VAL A 388 -7.66 14.74 10.19
CA VAL A 388 -8.35 13.44 10.04
C VAL A 388 -7.48 12.31 10.57
N LEU A 389 -6.17 12.33 10.29
CA LEU A 389 -5.23 11.36 10.82
C LEU A 389 -5.22 11.34 12.36
N LYS A 390 -5.33 12.51 13.01
CA LYS A 390 -5.47 12.57 14.48
C LYS A 390 -6.71 11.83 14.97
N ILE A 391 -7.85 11.99 14.27
CA ILE A 391 -9.08 11.26 14.59
C ILE A 391 -8.84 9.76 14.43
N CYS A 392 -8.21 9.34 13.32
CA CYS A 392 -7.85 7.95 13.07
C CYS A 392 -6.97 7.37 14.17
N LEU A 393 -5.95 8.11 14.61
CA LEU A 393 -5.06 7.69 15.71
C LEU A 393 -5.81 7.52 17.03
N LEU A 394 -6.78 8.39 17.32
CA LEU A 394 -7.64 8.24 18.50
C LEU A 394 -8.47 6.96 18.42
N TYR A 395 -9.12 6.71 17.28
CA TYR A 395 -9.89 5.47 17.08
C TYR A 395 -9.04 4.21 17.19
N THR A 396 -7.85 4.19 16.57
CA THR A 396 -6.94 3.04 16.68
C THR A 396 -6.38 2.87 18.08
N SER A 397 -6.12 3.97 18.79
CA SER A 397 -5.67 3.94 20.19
C SER A 397 -6.76 3.45 21.12
N ASP A 398 -7.99 3.95 20.97
CA ASP A 398 -9.13 3.52 21.78
C ASP A 398 -9.45 2.04 21.55
N ALA A 399 -9.42 1.59 20.29
CA ALA A 399 -9.57 0.18 19.95
C ALA A 399 -8.44 -0.69 20.54
N ALA A 400 -7.19 -0.19 20.53
CA ALA A 400 -6.06 -0.87 21.17
C ALA A 400 -6.17 -0.88 22.70
N ASP A 401 -6.73 0.17 23.31
CA ASP A 401 -6.96 0.26 24.76
C ASP A 401 -8.15 -0.60 25.22
N GLU A 402 -9.24 -0.67 24.45
CA GLU A 402 -10.30 -1.66 24.68
C GLU A 402 -9.74 -3.09 24.65
N ALA A 403 -8.78 -3.35 23.78
CA ALA A 403 -8.06 -4.61 23.74
C ALA A 403 -7.19 -4.87 24.99
N ARG A 404 -6.94 -3.90 25.85
CA ARG A 404 -6.21 -4.05 27.15
C ARG A 404 -7.12 -4.33 28.34
N SER A 405 -8.38 -3.98 28.25
CA SER A 405 -9.30 -3.89 29.43
C SER A 405 -10.08 -5.17 29.72
N VAL A 406 -9.66 -6.35 29.25
CA VAL A 406 -10.30 -7.66 29.56
C VAL A 406 -9.36 -8.58 30.31
#